data_214168e5d8226a69515b1d305f7f73e5
#
_entry.id   214168e5d8226a69515b1d305f7f73e5
#
_cell.length_a   1.000
_cell.length_b   1.000
_cell.length_c   1.000
_cell.angle_alpha   90.00
_cell.angle_beta   90.00
_cell.angle_gamma   90.00
#
_symmetry.space_group_name_H-M   'P 1'
#
loop_
_entity.id
_entity.type
_entity.pdbx_description
1 polymer ?
#
loop_
_entity_poly.entity_id
_entity_poly.type
_entity_poly.pdbx_seq_one_letter_code
_entity_poly.pdbx_strand_id
1 'polypeptide(L)'
;MGTTNVSDLDNNRYGILRGAIRIWSVGAIHGELESLKNVHKGLVSKFRRGDKIVYLGNYFGNSDQNKETFDELLITRRKIMSLPEVFMPDDFVYLRGAREEMFFKLLQLQYAPNPVEVMDWLLGHGIANSLKAYGENENTARSIVRQGTVALTKWTNGIRRKIQLCTGHVELTSCLKRACMTEDGELLFVHASIDPSRPLTMQKDQFWWDNGQFNSLTNKFSEFSKVIRGYDHANIGINLENDFSITVDGGCGRGGKLHAICFGPDGKKLDEITS
;
A
#
# COMPACT_ATOMS: atom_id res chain seq x y z
N MET A 1 -3.58 1.28 -29.02
CA MET A 1 -2.95 0.91 -27.74
C MET A 1 -3.32 -0.55 -27.47
N GLY A 2 -2.34 -1.44 -27.22
CA GLY A 2 -2.64 -2.85 -27.00
C GLY A 2 -3.42 -3.03 -25.71
N THR A 3 -4.50 -3.77 -25.74
CA THR A 3 -5.26 -4.19 -24.56
C THR A 3 -4.34 -5.04 -23.68
N THR A 4 -4.16 -4.65 -22.43
CA THR A 4 -3.41 -5.44 -21.47
C THR A 4 -4.33 -6.58 -21.01
N ASN A 5 -4.11 -7.78 -21.50
CA ASN A 5 -4.87 -8.92 -21.01
C ASN A 5 -4.49 -9.20 -19.55
N VAL A 6 -5.46 -9.12 -18.63
CA VAL A 6 -5.26 -9.32 -17.17
C VAL A 6 -4.58 -10.65 -16.87
N SER A 7 -4.85 -11.70 -17.68
CA SER A 7 -4.23 -13.03 -17.54
C SER A 7 -2.72 -13.06 -17.80
N ASP A 8 -2.18 -12.10 -18.54
CA ASP A 8 -0.76 -12.07 -18.95
C ASP A 8 0.11 -11.25 -17.99
N LEU A 9 -0.49 -10.66 -16.96
CA LEU A 9 0.22 -9.87 -15.97
C LEU A 9 1.01 -10.73 -14.99
N ASP A 10 2.20 -10.27 -14.62
CA ASP A 10 3.04 -10.91 -13.60
C ASP A 10 2.35 -10.88 -12.22
N ASN A 11 1.84 -12.03 -11.79
CA ASN A 11 1.18 -12.23 -10.50
C ASN A 11 2.07 -11.88 -9.29
N ASN A 12 3.39 -11.80 -9.47
CA ASN A 12 4.28 -11.35 -8.40
C ASN A 12 4.18 -9.83 -8.21
N ARG A 13 3.88 -9.09 -9.27
CA ARG A 13 3.79 -7.62 -9.26
C ARG A 13 2.38 -7.10 -9.11
N TYR A 14 1.39 -7.82 -9.62
CA TYR A 14 -0.02 -7.41 -9.67
C TYR A 14 -0.89 -8.38 -8.91
N GLY A 15 -1.88 -7.86 -8.18
CA GLY A 15 -2.94 -8.66 -7.57
C GLY A 15 -4.11 -8.80 -8.53
N ILE A 16 -4.73 -9.98 -8.55
CA ILE A 16 -5.95 -10.22 -9.32
C ILE A 16 -7.02 -10.73 -8.36
N LEU A 17 -8.13 -10.01 -8.26
CA LEU A 17 -9.28 -10.35 -7.41
C LEU A 17 -10.23 -11.28 -8.18
N ARG A 18 -10.05 -12.59 -8.01
CA ARG A 18 -10.89 -13.58 -8.66
C ARG A 18 -12.18 -13.83 -7.88
N GLY A 19 -13.31 -13.85 -8.59
CA GLY A 19 -14.61 -14.15 -7.98
C GLY A 19 -15.02 -13.18 -6.88
N ALA A 20 -14.60 -11.92 -6.94
CA ALA A 20 -14.95 -10.88 -5.98
C ALA A 20 -16.44 -10.53 -6.07
N ILE A 21 -17.20 -10.68 -4.98
CA ILE A 21 -18.58 -10.22 -4.87
C ILE A 21 -18.61 -8.80 -4.31
N ARG A 22 -17.79 -8.53 -3.28
CA ARG A 22 -17.57 -7.20 -2.70
C ARG A 22 -16.08 -7.00 -2.46
N ILE A 23 -15.63 -5.75 -2.55
CA ILE A 23 -14.23 -5.41 -2.40
C ILE A 23 -14.10 -4.29 -1.36
N TRP A 24 -13.51 -4.62 -0.21
CA TRP A 24 -13.16 -3.67 0.82
C TRP A 24 -11.83 -3.01 0.51
N SER A 25 -11.83 -1.71 0.28
CA SER A 25 -10.63 -0.93 -0.03
C SER A 25 -10.26 -0.08 1.17
N VAL A 26 -9.11 -0.36 1.79
CA VAL A 26 -8.61 0.35 2.98
C VAL A 26 -7.61 1.40 2.52
N GLY A 27 -7.86 2.66 2.85
CA GLY A 27 -6.99 3.81 2.52
C GLY A 27 -5.61 3.73 3.16
N ALA A 28 -4.77 4.73 2.88
CA ALA A 28 -3.43 4.83 3.45
C ALA A 28 -3.46 4.91 4.99
N ILE A 29 -2.64 4.08 5.66
CA ILE A 29 -2.72 3.85 7.11
C ILE A 29 -1.79 4.76 7.90
N HIS A 30 -0.58 5.00 7.39
CA HIS A 30 0.44 5.88 7.97
C HIS A 30 0.88 5.54 9.41
N GLY A 31 0.85 4.24 9.78
CA GLY A 31 1.26 3.79 11.10
C GLY A 31 0.23 4.05 12.20
N GLU A 32 -0.98 4.48 11.87
CA GLU A 32 -2.05 4.82 12.82
C GLU A 32 -2.76 3.56 13.33
N LEU A 33 -2.14 2.90 14.31
CA LEU A 33 -2.55 1.60 14.83
C LEU A 33 -3.98 1.59 15.36
N GLU A 34 -4.39 2.59 16.14
CA GLU A 34 -5.72 2.61 16.74
C GLU A 34 -6.81 2.83 15.67
N SER A 35 -6.54 3.68 14.68
CA SER A 35 -7.43 3.84 13.52
C SER A 35 -7.58 2.52 12.76
N LEU A 36 -6.46 1.80 12.57
CA LEU A 36 -6.46 0.50 11.90
C LEU A 36 -7.26 -0.54 12.69
N LYS A 37 -7.07 -0.65 14.01
CA LYS A 37 -7.83 -1.58 14.86
C LYS A 37 -9.33 -1.31 14.82
N ASN A 38 -9.74 -0.04 14.81
CA ASN A 38 -11.16 0.33 14.71
C ASN A 38 -11.77 -0.12 13.37
N VAL A 39 -11.07 0.12 12.26
CA VAL A 39 -11.46 -0.34 10.93
C VAL A 39 -11.49 -1.88 10.89
N HIS A 40 -10.47 -2.55 11.42
CA HIS A 40 -10.40 -4.01 11.44
C HIS A 40 -11.52 -4.66 12.24
N LYS A 41 -11.90 -4.06 13.39
CA LYS A 41 -13.07 -4.53 14.17
C LYS A 41 -14.33 -4.54 13.32
N GLY A 42 -14.56 -3.47 12.56
CA GLY A 42 -15.68 -3.39 11.61
C GLY A 42 -15.57 -4.40 10.48
N LEU A 43 -14.39 -4.56 9.88
CA LEU A 43 -14.14 -5.53 8.82
C LEU A 43 -14.44 -6.96 9.28
N VAL A 44 -13.88 -7.39 10.43
CA VAL A 44 -14.10 -8.75 10.97
C VAL A 44 -15.60 -9.03 11.18
N SER A 45 -16.39 -8.02 11.59
CA SER A 45 -17.84 -8.19 11.82
C SER A 45 -18.66 -8.22 10.53
N LYS A 46 -18.18 -7.62 9.44
CA LYS A 46 -18.93 -7.44 8.18
C LYS A 46 -18.42 -8.33 7.04
N PHE A 47 -17.26 -8.95 7.19
CA PHE A 47 -16.62 -9.76 6.14
C PHE A 47 -17.40 -11.04 5.89
N ARG A 48 -17.67 -11.36 4.62
CA ARG A 48 -18.50 -12.48 4.20
C ARG A 48 -17.82 -13.25 3.08
N ARG A 49 -18.28 -14.46 2.84
CA ARG A 49 -17.81 -15.26 1.71
C ARG A 49 -17.95 -14.50 0.39
N GLY A 50 -16.86 -14.49 -0.41
CA GLY A 50 -16.77 -13.76 -1.67
C GLY A 50 -16.30 -12.30 -1.53
N ASP A 51 -16.09 -11.83 -0.30
CA ASP A 51 -15.44 -10.54 -0.07
C ASP A 51 -13.94 -10.64 -0.31
N LYS A 52 -13.36 -9.54 -0.78
CA LYS A 52 -11.93 -9.33 -0.89
C LYS A 52 -11.53 -8.07 -0.12
N ILE A 53 -10.30 -8.01 0.37
CA ILE A 53 -9.73 -6.81 0.98
C ILE A 53 -8.52 -6.36 0.18
N VAL A 54 -8.48 -5.07 -0.17
CA VAL A 54 -7.32 -4.42 -0.78
C VAL A 54 -6.85 -3.30 0.16
N TYR A 55 -5.69 -3.49 0.76
CA TYR A 55 -5.00 -2.44 1.49
C TYR A 55 -4.20 -1.59 0.51
N LEU A 56 -4.44 -0.30 0.47
CA LEU A 56 -3.94 0.60 -0.57
C LEU A 56 -2.55 1.21 -0.25
N GLY A 57 -1.83 0.66 0.74
CA GLY A 57 -0.43 1.00 1.03
C GLY A 57 -0.23 2.07 2.10
N ASN A 58 1.03 2.53 2.24
CA ASN A 58 1.49 3.40 3.32
C ASN A 58 1.16 2.84 4.71
N TYR A 59 1.64 1.62 4.99
CA TYR A 59 1.57 1.01 6.33
C TYR A 59 2.50 1.73 7.29
N PHE A 60 3.68 2.13 6.82
CA PHE A 60 4.58 3.03 7.53
C PHE A 60 4.07 4.48 7.51
N GLY A 61 4.34 5.21 8.58
CA GLY A 61 4.02 6.62 8.70
C GLY A 61 4.88 7.33 9.73
N ASN A 62 4.40 8.47 10.18
CA ASN A 62 5.10 9.27 11.19
C ASN A 62 4.84 8.82 12.64
N SER A 63 3.99 7.82 12.84
CA SER A 63 3.72 7.19 14.13
C SER A 63 4.92 6.35 14.61
N ASP A 64 5.08 6.22 15.92
CA ASP A 64 6.06 5.30 16.51
C ASP A 64 5.53 3.84 16.55
N GLN A 65 4.27 3.58 16.16
CA GLN A 65 3.61 2.26 16.18
C GLN A 65 3.64 1.53 14.82
N ASN A 66 4.63 1.83 14.00
CA ASN A 66 4.75 1.24 12.65
C ASN A 66 4.90 -0.29 12.68
N LYS A 67 5.65 -0.83 13.64
CA LYS A 67 5.82 -2.27 13.78
C LYS A 67 4.51 -2.95 14.17
N GLU A 68 3.83 -2.42 15.16
CA GLU A 68 2.55 -2.90 15.66
C GLU A 68 1.45 -2.80 14.59
N THR A 69 1.55 -1.84 13.67
CA THR A 69 0.66 -1.73 12.51
C THR A 69 0.82 -2.94 11.56
N PHE A 70 2.05 -3.39 11.32
CA PHE A 70 2.29 -4.63 10.55
C PHE A 70 1.77 -5.87 11.29
N ASP A 71 2.01 -5.95 12.61
CA ASP A 71 1.48 -7.03 13.45
C ASP A 71 -0.06 -7.08 13.37
N GLU A 72 -0.74 -5.94 13.43
CA GLU A 72 -2.20 -5.84 13.37
C GLU A 72 -2.77 -6.31 12.03
N LEU A 73 -2.12 -5.98 10.90
CA LEU A 73 -2.50 -6.51 9.58
C LEU A 73 -2.46 -8.04 9.55
N LEU A 74 -1.38 -8.63 10.09
CA LEU A 74 -1.21 -10.09 10.14
C LEU A 74 -2.21 -10.75 11.09
N ILE A 75 -2.48 -10.15 12.25
CA ILE A 75 -3.44 -10.63 13.24
C ILE A 75 -4.85 -10.64 12.63
N THR A 76 -5.26 -9.53 11.99
CA THR A 76 -6.58 -9.41 11.40
C THR A 76 -6.78 -10.38 10.23
N ARG A 77 -5.78 -10.57 9.36
CA ARG A 77 -5.82 -11.62 8.34
C ARG A 77 -6.07 -13.00 8.94
N ARG A 78 -5.34 -13.36 10.01
CA ARG A 78 -5.52 -14.66 10.70
C ARG A 78 -6.91 -14.77 11.33
N LYS A 79 -7.42 -13.70 11.95
CA LYS A 79 -8.77 -13.66 12.53
C LYS A 79 -9.83 -13.94 11.48
N ILE A 80 -9.79 -13.26 10.33
CA ILE A 80 -10.76 -13.46 9.24
C ILE A 80 -10.64 -14.88 8.69
N MET A 81 -9.42 -15.36 8.44
CA MET A 81 -9.20 -16.73 7.95
C MET A 81 -9.62 -17.83 8.96
N SER A 82 -9.84 -17.48 10.24
CA SER A 82 -10.34 -18.39 11.27
C SER A 82 -11.85 -18.36 11.45
N LEU A 83 -12.57 -17.51 10.73
CA LEU A 83 -14.03 -17.49 10.74
C LEU A 83 -14.60 -18.81 10.17
N PRO A 84 -15.86 -19.16 10.52
CA PRO A 84 -16.45 -20.43 10.06
C PRO A 84 -16.57 -20.57 8.54
N GLU A 85 -16.60 -19.46 7.83
CA GLU A 85 -16.63 -19.43 6.36
C GLU A 85 -15.23 -19.68 5.79
N VAL A 86 -15.16 -20.22 4.58
CA VAL A 86 -13.88 -20.50 3.92
C VAL A 86 -13.34 -19.22 3.27
N PHE A 87 -12.23 -18.72 3.80
CA PHE A 87 -11.46 -17.62 3.25
C PHE A 87 -10.08 -18.07 2.80
N MET A 88 -9.59 -17.49 1.71
CA MET A 88 -8.32 -17.86 1.11
C MET A 88 -7.27 -16.75 1.32
N PRO A 89 -5.98 -17.08 1.33
CA PRO A 89 -4.92 -16.07 1.38
C PRO A 89 -5.04 -14.99 0.30
N ASP A 90 -5.54 -15.35 -0.89
CA ASP A 90 -5.73 -14.46 -2.05
C ASP A 90 -6.94 -13.52 -1.91
N ASP A 91 -7.74 -13.67 -0.83
CA ASP A 91 -8.79 -12.71 -0.50
C ASP A 91 -8.21 -11.39 0.06
N PHE A 92 -6.91 -11.38 0.37
CA PHE A 92 -6.19 -10.24 0.94
C PHE A 92 -5.10 -9.77 0.00
N VAL A 93 -5.20 -8.56 -0.51
CA VAL A 93 -4.17 -7.92 -1.32
C VAL A 93 -3.60 -6.72 -0.59
N TYR A 94 -2.28 -6.64 -0.55
CA TYR A 94 -1.54 -5.54 0.06
C TYR A 94 -0.78 -4.80 -1.04
N LEU A 95 -1.11 -3.53 -1.26
CA LEU A 95 -0.37 -2.70 -2.21
C LEU A 95 0.86 -2.10 -1.53
N ARG A 96 1.90 -1.90 -2.31
CA ARG A 96 3.07 -1.13 -1.91
C ARG A 96 2.75 0.35 -1.99
N GLY A 97 2.90 1.06 -0.89
CA GLY A 97 2.80 2.52 -0.86
C GLY A 97 4.15 3.21 -1.05
N ALA A 98 4.12 4.53 -1.09
CA ALA A 98 5.31 5.37 -1.20
C ALA A 98 6.31 5.14 -0.04
N ARG A 99 5.79 4.94 1.18
CA ARG A 99 6.60 4.69 2.37
C ARG A 99 7.34 3.35 2.30
N GLU A 100 6.66 2.30 1.85
CA GLU A 100 7.26 0.98 1.64
C GLU A 100 8.29 1.03 0.52
N GLU A 101 8.02 1.74 -0.59
CA GLU A 101 8.98 1.91 -1.67
C GLU A 101 10.26 2.62 -1.19
N MET A 102 10.14 3.70 -0.40
CA MET A 102 11.28 4.37 0.21
C MET A 102 12.05 3.43 1.14
N PHE A 103 11.36 2.62 1.95
CA PHE A 103 12.00 1.67 2.84
C PHE A 103 12.78 0.59 2.07
N PHE A 104 12.22 0.07 0.98
CA PHE A 104 12.94 -0.87 0.12
C PHE A 104 14.16 -0.25 -0.57
N LYS A 105 14.05 1.01 -1.03
CA LYS A 105 15.20 1.76 -1.58
C LYS A 105 16.29 1.94 -0.51
N LEU A 106 15.92 2.24 0.73
CA LEU A 106 16.85 2.33 1.86
C LEU A 106 17.59 0.99 2.08
N LEU A 107 16.88 -0.13 2.07
CA LEU A 107 17.52 -1.44 2.23
C LEU A 107 18.50 -1.79 1.10
N GLN A 108 18.38 -1.14 -0.06
CA GLN A 108 19.26 -1.33 -1.23
C GLN A 108 20.25 -0.18 -1.42
N LEU A 109 20.38 0.70 -0.46
CA LEU A 109 21.13 1.96 -0.58
C LEU A 109 22.62 1.78 -0.94
N GLN A 110 23.22 0.64 -0.58
CA GLN A 110 24.60 0.28 -0.94
C GLN A 110 24.85 0.19 -2.47
N TYR A 111 23.77 0.08 -3.26
CA TYR A 111 23.84 0.04 -4.73
C TYR A 111 23.57 1.39 -5.38
N ALA A 112 23.24 2.42 -4.60
CA ALA A 112 22.99 3.76 -5.13
C ALA A 112 24.32 4.43 -5.60
N PRO A 113 24.31 5.16 -6.71
CA PRO A 113 25.48 5.93 -7.15
C PRO A 113 25.93 6.98 -6.14
N ASN A 114 25.00 7.65 -5.46
CA ASN A 114 25.24 8.62 -4.40
C ASN A 114 24.42 8.27 -3.15
N PRO A 115 24.89 7.33 -2.29
CA PRO A 115 24.12 6.89 -1.13
C PRO A 115 23.84 8.00 -0.11
N VAL A 116 24.74 8.99 0.02
CA VAL A 116 24.58 10.10 0.97
C VAL A 116 23.38 10.97 0.59
N GLU A 117 23.32 11.39 -0.66
CA GLU A 117 22.22 12.21 -1.17
C GLU A 117 20.87 11.48 -1.09
N VAL A 118 20.85 10.20 -1.47
CA VAL A 118 19.66 9.37 -1.36
C VAL A 118 19.21 9.20 0.09
N MET A 119 20.15 9.01 1.03
CA MET A 119 19.82 8.95 2.47
C MET A 119 19.22 10.26 2.96
N ASP A 120 19.81 11.40 2.62
CA ASP A 120 19.31 12.71 3.02
C ASP A 120 17.90 12.97 2.45
N TRP A 121 17.66 12.58 1.20
CA TRP A 121 16.33 12.64 0.60
C TRP A 121 15.32 11.74 1.34
N LEU A 122 15.66 10.48 1.63
CA LEU A 122 14.81 9.55 2.37
C LEU A 122 14.44 10.08 3.76
N LEU A 123 15.43 10.61 4.48
CA LEU A 123 15.21 11.19 5.81
C LEU A 123 14.34 12.45 5.74
N GLY A 124 14.54 13.33 4.76
CA GLY A 124 13.70 14.49 4.50
C GLY A 124 12.25 14.14 4.16
N HIS A 125 12.00 12.92 3.66
CA HIS A 125 10.66 12.41 3.36
C HIS A 125 10.10 11.50 4.46
N GLY A 126 10.69 11.49 5.66
CA GLY A 126 10.10 10.89 6.86
C GLY A 126 10.34 9.39 7.03
N ILE A 127 11.41 8.82 6.43
CA ILE A 127 11.76 7.40 6.61
C ILE A 127 12.24 7.07 8.05
N ALA A 128 12.57 8.09 8.86
CA ALA A 128 13.13 7.93 10.19
C ALA A 128 12.25 7.04 11.10
N ASN A 129 10.92 7.20 11.06
CA ASN A 129 10.02 6.40 11.89
C ASN A 129 9.90 4.94 11.40
N SER A 130 10.06 4.70 10.09
CA SER A 130 10.17 3.32 9.57
C SER A 130 11.46 2.63 10.04
N LEU A 131 12.55 3.39 10.19
CA LEU A 131 13.81 2.88 10.79
C LEU A 131 13.62 2.55 12.27
N LYS A 132 12.95 3.41 13.05
CA LYS A 132 12.65 3.17 14.47
C LYS A 132 11.87 1.88 14.68
N ALA A 133 10.95 1.52 13.78
CA ALA A 133 10.17 0.29 13.84
C ALA A 133 11.05 -0.97 13.98
N TYR A 134 12.28 -0.91 13.46
CA TYR A 134 13.27 -2.01 13.53
C TYR A 134 14.51 -1.64 14.34
N GLY A 135 14.37 -0.70 15.30
CA GLY A 135 15.41 -0.35 16.27
C GLY A 135 16.62 0.36 15.67
N GLU A 136 16.41 1.16 14.63
CA GLU A 136 17.40 2.05 14.04
C GLU A 136 16.99 3.51 14.25
N ASN A 137 17.92 4.45 13.97
CA ASN A 137 17.65 5.87 14.11
C ASN A 137 18.37 6.69 13.03
N GLU A 138 17.92 7.93 12.85
CA GLU A 138 18.43 8.85 11.86
C GLU A 138 19.93 9.15 12.03
N ASN A 139 20.41 9.36 13.27
CA ASN A 139 21.81 9.70 13.53
C ASN A 139 22.75 8.54 13.11
N THR A 140 22.36 7.31 13.42
CA THR A 140 23.06 6.11 12.98
C THR A 140 23.08 6.01 11.46
N ALA A 141 21.95 6.21 10.80
CA ALA A 141 21.83 6.17 9.36
C ALA A 141 22.75 7.19 8.66
N ARG A 142 22.74 8.46 9.13
CA ARG A 142 23.61 9.53 8.61
C ARG A 142 25.10 9.25 8.83
N SER A 143 25.46 8.65 9.97
CA SER A 143 26.85 8.27 10.27
C SER A 143 27.32 7.13 9.37
N ILE A 144 26.51 6.08 9.24
CA ILE A 144 26.88 4.85 8.50
C ILE A 144 27.06 5.13 7.00
N VAL A 145 26.17 5.93 6.40
CA VAL A 145 26.23 6.20 4.96
C VAL A 145 27.55 6.89 4.55
N ARG A 146 28.16 7.67 5.46
CA ARG A 146 29.44 8.36 5.24
C ARG A 146 30.66 7.45 5.42
N GLN A 147 30.49 6.26 6.03
CA GLN A 147 31.57 5.30 6.25
C GLN A 147 31.81 4.39 5.03
N GLY A 148 31.03 4.55 3.96
CA GLY A 148 31.19 3.83 2.70
C GLY A 148 30.40 2.53 2.62
N THR A 149 30.52 1.90 1.45
CA THR A 149 29.65 0.78 1.03
C THR A 149 29.69 -0.43 1.96
N VAL A 150 30.84 -0.76 2.54
CA VAL A 150 30.98 -1.93 3.43
C VAL A 150 30.19 -1.73 4.73
N ALA A 151 30.32 -0.56 5.36
CA ALA A 151 29.59 -0.23 6.57
C ALA A 151 28.08 -0.19 6.29
N LEU A 152 27.68 0.43 5.18
CA LEU A 152 26.32 0.52 4.74
C LEU A 152 25.69 -0.86 4.48
N THR A 153 26.42 -1.76 3.80
CA THR A 153 25.98 -3.16 3.56
C THR A 153 25.76 -3.92 4.86
N LYS A 154 26.68 -3.80 5.82
CA LYS A 154 26.53 -4.43 7.13
C LYS A 154 25.30 -3.92 7.86
N TRP A 155 25.06 -2.61 7.83
CA TRP A 155 23.94 -1.97 8.48
C TRP A 155 22.60 -2.37 7.84
N THR A 156 22.45 -2.29 6.52
CA THR A 156 21.22 -2.70 5.83
C THR A 156 20.91 -4.18 6.01
N ASN A 157 21.93 -5.05 6.05
CA ASN A 157 21.77 -6.47 6.42
C ASN A 157 21.35 -6.65 7.88
N GLY A 158 21.84 -5.79 8.80
CA GLY A 158 21.38 -5.75 10.19
C GLY A 158 19.89 -5.46 10.29
N ILE A 159 19.39 -4.47 9.52
CA ILE A 159 17.95 -4.16 9.45
C ILE A 159 17.16 -5.36 8.93
N ARG A 160 17.61 -6.00 7.83
CA ARG A 160 16.94 -7.21 7.30
C ARG A 160 16.83 -8.33 8.34
N ARG A 161 17.87 -8.56 9.12
CA ARG A 161 17.83 -9.54 10.21
C ARG A 161 16.80 -9.17 11.29
N LYS A 162 16.70 -7.88 11.65
CA LYS A 162 15.70 -7.41 12.61
C LYS A 162 14.27 -7.60 12.07
N ILE A 163 14.03 -7.37 10.77
CA ILE A 163 12.75 -7.69 10.13
C ILE A 163 12.45 -9.18 10.18
N GLN A 164 13.44 -10.04 9.92
CA GLN A 164 13.30 -11.51 10.02
C GLN A 164 12.92 -12.01 11.41
N LEU A 165 13.31 -11.30 12.46
CA LEU A 165 12.92 -11.61 13.84
C LEU A 165 11.46 -11.23 14.16
N CYS A 166 10.81 -10.43 13.30
CA CYS A 166 9.41 -10.09 13.45
C CYS A 166 8.55 -11.08 12.65
N THR A 167 7.76 -11.88 13.35
CA THR A 167 6.98 -12.99 12.76
C THR A 167 6.03 -12.47 11.66
N GLY A 168 6.19 -12.94 10.42
CA GLY A 168 5.34 -12.63 9.28
C GLY A 168 5.66 -11.32 8.58
N HIS A 169 6.59 -10.48 9.08
CA HIS A 169 6.93 -9.21 8.43
C HIS A 169 7.64 -9.40 7.09
N VAL A 170 8.51 -10.41 6.97
CA VAL A 170 9.17 -10.75 5.71
C VAL A 170 8.13 -11.17 4.67
N GLU A 171 7.22 -12.07 5.05
CA GLU A 171 6.16 -12.57 4.19
C GLU A 171 5.25 -11.43 3.72
N LEU A 172 4.79 -10.56 4.65
CA LEU A 172 3.95 -9.43 4.32
C LEU A 172 4.65 -8.45 3.38
N THR A 173 5.91 -8.10 3.68
CA THR A 173 6.66 -7.16 2.83
C THR A 173 7.01 -7.74 1.46
N SER A 174 7.20 -9.05 1.35
CA SER A 174 7.50 -9.72 0.08
C SER A 174 6.26 -9.89 -0.83
N CYS A 175 5.05 -9.92 -0.26
CA CYS A 175 3.81 -10.08 -1.03
C CYS A 175 3.19 -8.75 -1.51
N LEU A 176 3.82 -7.59 -1.21
CA LEU A 176 3.29 -6.29 -1.61
C LEU A 176 3.23 -6.15 -3.14
N LYS A 177 2.05 -5.80 -3.64
CA LYS A 177 1.78 -5.62 -5.07
C LYS A 177 1.93 -4.15 -5.50
N ARG A 178 2.20 -3.92 -6.77
CA ARG A 178 2.28 -2.58 -7.37
C ARG A 178 0.89 -1.99 -7.59
N ALA A 179 -0.03 -2.83 -8.05
CA ALA A 179 -1.44 -2.53 -8.25
C ALA A 179 -2.24 -3.82 -8.12
N CYS A 180 -3.55 -3.69 -7.98
CA CYS A 180 -4.49 -4.81 -7.94
C CYS A 180 -5.67 -4.50 -8.86
N MET A 181 -6.29 -5.52 -9.44
CA MET A 181 -7.43 -5.36 -10.34
C MET A 181 -8.43 -6.48 -10.17
N THR A 182 -9.65 -6.24 -10.59
CA THR A 182 -10.66 -7.30 -10.73
C THR A 182 -10.35 -8.17 -11.95
N GLU A 183 -10.76 -9.44 -11.89
CA GLU A 183 -10.52 -10.41 -12.97
C GLU A 183 -11.18 -10.03 -14.30
N ASP A 184 -12.32 -9.35 -14.23
CA ASP A 184 -13.06 -8.82 -15.38
C ASP A 184 -12.47 -7.53 -15.98
N GLY A 185 -11.43 -6.94 -15.32
CA GLY A 185 -10.79 -5.72 -15.77
C GLY A 185 -11.62 -4.45 -15.52
N GLU A 186 -12.68 -4.49 -14.70
CA GLU A 186 -13.50 -3.31 -14.45
C GLU A 186 -12.86 -2.32 -13.47
N LEU A 187 -12.22 -2.82 -12.40
CA LEU A 187 -11.64 -1.97 -11.36
C LEU A 187 -10.13 -2.15 -11.25
N LEU A 188 -9.42 -1.03 -11.16
CA LEU A 188 -7.98 -0.98 -10.87
C LEU A 188 -7.75 -0.28 -9.54
N PHE A 189 -6.99 -0.90 -8.64
CA PHE A 189 -6.59 -0.37 -7.35
C PHE A 189 -5.11 -0.01 -7.37
N VAL A 190 -4.79 1.21 -6.99
CA VAL A 190 -3.43 1.75 -6.95
C VAL A 190 -3.16 2.46 -5.63
N HIS A 191 -1.90 2.68 -5.28
CA HIS A 191 -1.59 3.44 -4.08
C HIS A 191 -1.92 4.93 -4.25
N ALA A 192 -1.29 5.61 -5.20
CA ALA A 192 -1.41 7.07 -5.33
C ALA A 192 -1.93 7.53 -6.70
N SER A 193 -1.36 7.05 -7.80
CA SER A 193 -1.71 7.59 -9.12
C SER A 193 -1.39 6.61 -10.25
N ILE A 194 -1.77 7.02 -11.47
CA ILE A 194 -1.38 6.44 -12.74
C ILE A 194 -1.03 7.57 -13.73
N ASP A 195 -0.25 7.24 -14.75
CA ASP A 195 -0.04 8.07 -15.94
C ASP A 195 -0.96 7.55 -17.06
N PRO A 196 -2.01 8.30 -17.44
CA PRO A 196 -2.96 7.85 -18.46
C PRO A 196 -2.33 7.65 -19.85
N SER A 197 -1.17 8.24 -20.09
CA SER A 197 -0.45 8.13 -21.38
C SER A 197 0.35 6.83 -21.52
N ARG A 198 0.51 6.07 -20.43
CA ARG A 198 1.34 4.86 -20.38
C ARG A 198 0.53 3.61 -20.09
N PRO A 199 0.85 2.47 -20.71
CA PRO A 199 0.22 1.22 -20.35
C PRO A 199 0.53 0.82 -18.90
N LEU A 200 -0.32 -0.01 -18.29
CA LEU A 200 -0.22 -0.44 -16.89
C LEU A 200 1.17 -0.97 -16.51
N THR A 201 1.79 -1.74 -17.39
CA THR A 201 3.11 -2.35 -17.16
C THR A 201 4.27 -1.35 -17.16
N MET A 202 4.05 -0.14 -17.68
CA MET A 202 5.07 0.91 -17.82
C MET A 202 4.86 2.11 -16.87
N GLN A 203 4.00 1.98 -15.87
CA GLN A 203 3.67 3.05 -14.92
C GLN A 203 4.87 3.47 -14.03
N LYS A 204 5.89 2.59 -13.89
CA LYS A 204 7.09 2.87 -13.06
C LYS A 204 6.71 3.37 -11.66
N ASP A 205 7.19 4.58 -11.31
CA ASP A 205 7.01 5.19 -9.98
C ASP A 205 5.66 5.93 -9.82
N GLN A 206 4.83 6.01 -10.88
CA GLN A 206 3.52 6.67 -10.82
C GLN A 206 2.57 6.02 -9.82
N PHE A 207 2.70 4.72 -9.60
CA PHE A 207 1.90 4.05 -8.58
C PHE A 207 2.09 4.63 -7.17
N TRP A 208 3.25 5.24 -6.88
CA TRP A 208 3.63 5.72 -5.54
C TRP A 208 3.65 7.24 -5.41
N TRP A 209 3.83 7.94 -6.53
CA TRP A 209 3.96 9.40 -6.55
C TRP A 209 2.90 10.01 -7.48
N ASP A 210 2.01 10.80 -6.90
CA ASP A 210 1.02 11.54 -7.67
C ASP A 210 1.66 12.75 -8.34
N ASN A 211 1.45 12.89 -9.65
CA ASN A 211 1.85 14.04 -10.46
C ASN A 211 0.68 15.02 -10.71
N GLY A 212 -0.41 14.89 -9.97
CA GLY A 212 -1.61 15.71 -10.08
C GLY A 212 -2.57 15.32 -11.20
N GLN A 213 -2.29 14.24 -11.95
CA GLN A 213 -3.14 13.83 -13.07
C GLN A 213 -4.30 12.91 -12.67
N PHE A 214 -4.29 12.33 -11.50
CA PHE A 214 -5.30 11.36 -11.06
C PHE A 214 -6.71 11.95 -11.05
N ASN A 215 -6.87 13.13 -10.47
CA ASN A 215 -8.19 13.79 -10.37
C ASN A 215 -8.70 14.36 -11.71
N SER A 216 -7.85 14.43 -12.73
CA SER A 216 -8.20 14.92 -14.07
C SER A 216 -8.54 13.79 -15.06
N LEU A 217 -8.69 12.57 -14.58
CA LEU A 217 -9.14 11.45 -15.42
C LEU A 217 -10.57 11.71 -15.92
N THR A 218 -10.71 11.85 -17.22
CA THR A 218 -12.00 12.09 -17.92
C THR A 218 -12.44 10.92 -18.77
N ASN A 219 -11.64 9.87 -18.82
CA ASN A 219 -11.90 8.66 -19.61
C ASN A 219 -11.41 7.42 -18.85
N LYS A 220 -11.89 6.26 -19.29
CA LYS A 220 -11.38 4.97 -18.82
C LYS A 220 -9.85 4.88 -19.00
N PHE A 221 -9.19 4.27 -18.04
CA PHE A 221 -7.78 3.93 -18.16
C PHE A 221 -7.64 2.53 -18.76
N SER A 222 -7.23 2.41 -20.01
CA SER A 222 -7.24 1.13 -20.75
C SER A 222 -8.63 0.51 -20.74
N GLU A 223 -8.77 -0.75 -20.29
CA GLU A 223 -10.06 -1.42 -20.08
C GLU A 223 -10.77 -1.05 -18.80
N PHE A 224 -10.05 -0.52 -17.79
CA PHE A 224 -10.59 -0.27 -16.46
C PHE A 224 -11.61 0.86 -16.45
N SER A 225 -12.82 0.53 -16.02
CA SER A 225 -13.91 1.50 -15.90
C SER A 225 -13.64 2.51 -14.79
N LYS A 226 -12.99 2.08 -13.69
CA LYS A 226 -12.62 2.96 -12.59
C LYS A 226 -11.24 2.62 -12.04
N VAL A 227 -10.51 3.67 -11.64
CA VAL A 227 -9.24 3.57 -10.90
C VAL A 227 -9.46 4.08 -9.47
N ILE A 228 -9.11 3.25 -8.49
CA ILE A 228 -9.32 3.53 -7.05
C ILE A 228 -7.95 3.72 -6.40
N ARG A 229 -7.73 4.87 -5.76
CA ARG A 229 -6.49 5.15 -5.01
C ARG A 229 -6.72 5.26 -3.52
N GLY A 230 -5.67 4.93 -2.74
CA GLY A 230 -5.67 5.00 -1.28
C GLY A 230 -4.95 6.18 -0.68
N TYR A 231 -4.19 6.93 -1.47
CA TYR A 231 -3.40 8.06 -1.01
C TYR A 231 -3.52 9.25 -1.97
N ASP A 232 -3.84 10.40 -1.39
CA ASP A 232 -3.85 11.70 -2.07
C ASP A 232 -2.85 12.64 -1.40
N HIS A 233 -1.78 13.00 -2.11
CA HIS A 233 -0.78 13.94 -1.59
C HIS A 233 -1.40 15.31 -1.24
N ALA A 234 -2.35 15.77 -2.04
CA ALA A 234 -3.05 17.04 -1.82
C ALA A 234 -4.00 17.02 -0.61
N ASN A 235 -4.31 15.83 -0.05
CA ASN A 235 -5.17 15.63 1.12
C ASN A 235 -6.55 16.30 0.97
N ILE A 236 -7.14 16.18 -0.22
CA ILE A 236 -8.47 16.77 -0.51
C ILE A 236 -9.57 15.98 0.23
N GLY A 237 -9.31 14.73 0.59
CA GLY A 237 -10.26 13.82 1.24
C GLY A 237 -10.87 12.81 0.26
N ILE A 238 -11.87 12.07 0.78
CA ILE A 238 -12.56 11.06 0.00
C ILE A 238 -13.30 11.69 -1.17
N ASN A 239 -13.12 11.13 -2.36
CA ASN A 239 -13.88 11.52 -3.55
C ASN A 239 -14.39 10.26 -4.26
N LEU A 240 -15.71 10.10 -4.29
CA LEU A 240 -16.41 8.97 -4.91
C LEU A 240 -17.28 9.39 -6.11
N GLU A 241 -17.30 10.68 -6.43
CA GLU A 241 -18.25 11.26 -7.41
C GLU A 241 -17.72 11.21 -8.84
N ASN A 242 -16.40 11.07 -9.03
CA ASN A 242 -15.84 11.00 -10.38
C ASN A 242 -16.15 9.64 -11.03
N ASP A 243 -16.52 9.68 -12.29
CA ASP A 243 -16.91 8.48 -13.07
C ASP A 243 -15.75 7.51 -13.29
N PHE A 244 -14.51 8.00 -13.35
CA PHE A 244 -13.32 7.22 -13.75
C PHE A 244 -12.28 7.07 -12.63
N SER A 245 -12.34 7.91 -11.59
CA SER A 245 -11.36 7.90 -10.49
C SER A 245 -12.03 8.01 -9.13
N ILE A 246 -11.59 7.21 -8.18
CA ILE A 246 -12.06 7.19 -6.80
C ILE A 246 -10.89 7.39 -5.85
N THR A 247 -11.05 8.28 -4.85
CA THR A 247 -10.09 8.48 -3.78
C THR A 247 -10.68 7.99 -2.45
N VAL A 248 -9.98 7.05 -1.79
CA VAL A 248 -10.36 6.47 -0.49
C VAL A 248 -9.53 7.05 0.66
N ASP A 249 -8.77 8.11 0.41
CA ASP A 249 -7.92 8.76 1.42
C ASP A 249 -8.72 9.74 2.28
N GLY A 250 -8.94 9.38 3.53
CA GLY A 250 -9.57 10.28 4.53
C GLY A 250 -8.56 11.10 5.34
N GLY A 251 -7.28 11.15 4.94
CA GLY A 251 -6.23 11.91 5.63
C GLY A 251 -5.69 11.25 6.90
N CYS A 252 -5.82 9.94 7.04
CA CYS A 252 -5.25 9.19 8.17
C CYS A 252 -3.74 9.48 8.30
N GLY A 253 -3.25 9.70 9.52
CA GLY A 253 -1.87 10.13 9.79
C GLY A 253 -1.56 11.58 9.45
N ARG A 254 -2.57 12.35 8.99
CA ARG A 254 -2.50 13.77 8.68
C ARG A 254 -3.66 14.57 9.32
N GLY A 255 -4.18 14.06 10.44
CA GLY A 255 -5.28 14.64 11.19
C GLY A 255 -6.67 14.18 10.78
N GLY A 256 -6.79 13.37 9.73
CA GLY A 256 -8.04 12.76 9.27
C GLY A 256 -8.24 11.32 9.78
N LYS A 257 -9.21 10.64 9.20
CA LYS A 257 -9.62 9.28 9.59
C LYS A 257 -9.19 8.23 8.58
N LEU A 258 -9.04 7.00 9.04
CA LEU A 258 -8.90 5.84 8.17
C LEU A 258 -10.27 5.36 7.72
N HIS A 259 -10.41 5.11 6.43
CA HIS A 259 -11.62 4.58 5.84
C HIS A 259 -11.38 3.22 5.18
N ALA A 260 -12.34 2.33 5.33
CA ALA A 260 -12.49 1.15 4.50
C ALA A 260 -13.81 1.27 3.75
N ILE A 261 -13.76 1.38 2.44
CA ILE A 261 -14.95 1.52 1.58
C ILE A 261 -15.17 0.21 0.85
N CYS A 262 -16.39 -0.31 0.95
CA CYS A 262 -16.82 -1.50 0.24
C CYS A 262 -17.41 -1.14 -1.11
N PHE A 263 -16.86 -1.72 -2.16
CA PHE A 263 -17.34 -1.56 -3.52
C PHE A 263 -17.96 -2.86 -4.07
N GLY A 264 -18.97 -2.71 -4.90
CA GLY A 264 -19.43 -3.75 -5.80
C GLY A 264 -18.47 -3.93 -6.98
N PRO A 265 -18.66 -5.00 -7.78
CA PRO A 265 -17.85 -5.22 -8.99
C PRO A 265 -17.92 -4.06 -9.99
N ASP A 266 -19.03 -3.30 -10.01
CA ASP A 266 -19.25 -2.11 -10.83
C ASP A 266 -18.61 -0.82 -10.27
N GLY A 267 -17.90 -0.93 -9.14
CA GLY A 267 -17.26 0.21 -8.48
C GLY A 267 -18.22 1.13 -7.73
N LYS A 268 -19.48 0.73 -7.52
CA LYS A 268 -20.41 1.48 -6.66
C LYS A 268 -20.13 1.19 -5.19
N LYS A 269 -20.19 2.24 -4.37
CA LYS A 269 -20.08 2.11 -2.92
C LYS A 269 -21.28 1.34 -2.37
N LEU A 270 -21.02 0.27 -1.62
CA LEU A 270 -22.02 -0.56 -0.94
C LEU A 270 -22.06 -0.31 0.58
N ASP A 271 -20.91 -0.08 1.21
CA ASP A 271 -20.79 0.09 2.67
C ASP A 271 -19.51 0.88 2.99
N GLU A 272 -19.38 1.30 4.23
CA GLU A 272 -18.21 2.02 4.73
C GLU A 272 -17.96 1.72 6.20
N ILE A 273 -16.68 1.70 6.58
CA ILE A 273 -16.20 1.66 7.96
C ILE A 273 -15.22 2.81 8.12
N THR A 274 -15.38 3.59 9.19
CA THR A 274 -14.50 4.73 9.51
C THR A 274 -13.94 4.55 10.91
N SER A 275 -12.64 4.91 11.10
CA SER A 275 -11.96 4.85 12.41
C SER A 275 -12.46 5.87 13.40
#